data_cc9f872554539471a3f822ee892c76c6
#
_entry.id   cc9f872554539471a3f822ee892c76c6
#
_cell.length_a   1.000
_cell.length_b   1.000
_cell.length_c   1.000
_cell.angle_alpha   90.00
_cell.angle_beta   90.00
_cell.angle_gamma   90.00
#
_symmetry.space_group_name_H-M   'P 1'
#
loop_
_entity.id
_entity.type
_entity.pdbx_description
1 polymer ?
#
loop_
_entity_poly.entity_id
_entity_poly.type
_entity_poly.pdbx_seq_one_letter_code
_entity_poly.pdbx_strand_id
1 'polypeptide(L)'
;MIANEQGAQSIGRREFLGAAAATALIGGSLAAGGGRLTSPASAQQRLRFPEGFLWGTSTSSYQIEGAANADGRGPSIWDTLSHTPGKVLNNDTGDVAADHYNRYLEDVALMADAGLKAYRFSVAWPRIQPTGTGPANAKGLDFYDRLVDALLRRGIEPWPCLYHWDLPQALQDRGGWTNRDIADWFADYALIVAGRIGDRAKNWVMLNEPSVVAIFGHGVGGHAPDLRGRENFCAAIHHQNLAQGRALSALRAVGAKDWKLGTVLSVQPVKPSPGNDANRHAAAQWDAVWNRSCMDPLFKGQYPDSLIADFKPLIKQGDMEAIRQPVDFLGLNYYSRMHQVTDPGGLFSTNFGPSPEGTKYTDMGWPVEPEGLYEQLIDFRDNYGNIPVYVTENGASYGDWVGPTGKAEDGGRIFYIRDHLLACHRAIKDGANLKGYFVWTLLDNFEWGFGYTQHFGLVQVDRETMQRRPKASYYWYGDVAKSNEVPV
;
A
#
# COMPACT_ATOMS: atom_id res chain seq x y z
N MET A 1 -15.34 35.84 16.16
CA MET A 1 -16.18 36.67 15.28
C MET A 1 -15.73 36.48 13.85
N ILE A 2 -16.68 36.03 13.05
CA ILE A 2 -16.76 35.96 11.59
C ILE A 2 -16.00 34.83 10.89
N ALA A 3 -16.83 33.87 10.48
CA ALA A 3 -16.63 32.83 9.52
C ALA A 3 -16.26 33.34 8.12
N ASN A 4 -15.54 32.57 7.35
CA ASN A 4 -15.70 32.57 5.90
C ASN A 4 -15.73 31.11 5.41
N GLU A 5 -16.94 30.63 5.19
CA GLU A 5 -17.28 29.51 4.31
C GLU A 5 -17.10 29.96 2.86
N GLN A 6 -16.40 29.14 2.07
CA GLN A 6 -16.51 29.03 0.60
C GLN A 6 -15.33 28.11 0.19
N GLY A 7 -15.51 27.00 -0.48
CA GLY A 7 -16.61 26.39 -1.15
C GLY A 7 -16.13 25.04 -1.68
N ALA A 8 -16.69 23.97 -1.16
CA ALA A 8 -16.67 22.68 -1.81
C ALA A 8 -17.80 22.70 -2.85
N GLN A 9 -17.48 22.86 -4.12
CA GLN A 9 -18.45 22.68 -5.19
C GLN A 9 -18.70 21.18 -5.37
N SER A 10 -19.85 20.73 -4.88
CA SER A 10 -20.49 19.49 -5.25
C SER A 10 -20.84 19.55 -6.74
N ILE A 11 -20.20 18.74 -7.56
CA ILE A 11 -20.67 18.48 -8.93
C ILE A 11 -21.95 17.65 -8.81
N GLY A 12 -23.07 18.27 -9.15
CA GLY A 12 -24.40 17.73 -9.04
C GLY A 12 -24.62 16.52 -9.95
N ARG A 13 -25.25 15.51 -9.35
CA ARG A 13 -25.96 14.43 -10.03
C ARG A 13 -27.13 15.01 -10.84
N ARG A 14 -26.93 15.33 -12.12
CA ARG A 14 -27.99 15.45 -13.15
C ARG A 14 -27.31 15.77 -14.47
N GLU A 15 -27.13 14.72 -15.27
CA GLU A 15 -27.12 14.74 -16.76
C GLU A 15 -26.45 13.46 -17.27
N PHE A 16 -27.15 12.34 -17.14
CA PHE A 16 -26.90 11.14 -17.95
C PHE A 16 -28.21 10.35 -18.05
N LEU A 17 -29.17 10.92 -18.79
CA LEU A 17 -30.32 10.17 -19.30
C LEU A 17 -30.65 10.79 -20.68
N GLY A 18 -30.31 10.08 -21.73
CA GLY A 18 -30.79 10.43 -23.07
C GLY A 18 -29.89 9.94 -24.19
N ALA A 19 -29.96 8.66 -24.53
CA ALA A 19 -29.88 8.16 -25.89
C ALA A 19 -30.05 6.65 -25.87
N ALA A 20 -31.29 6.18 -25.89
CA ALA A 20 -31.64 4.84 -26.29
C ALA A 20 -32.59 4.92 -27.49
N ALA A 21 -32.42 3.97 -28.42
CA ALA A 21 -33.31 3.54 -29.47
C ALA A 21 -33.12 4.14 -30.86
N ALA A 22 -32.52 3.35 -31.74
CA ALA A 22 -33.02 3.16 -33.09
C ALA A 22 -32.80 1.69 -33.48
N THR A 23 -33.89 0.95 -33.39
CA THR A 23 -34.06 -0.40 -33.90
C THR A 23 -34.31 -0.34 -35.42
N ALA A 24 -33.55 -1.07 -36.21
CA ALA A 24 -33.92 -1.39 -37.58
C ALA A 24 -33.97 -2.91 -37.75
N LEU A 25 -35.17 -3.42 -37.79
CA LEU A 25 -35.53 -4.77 -38.27
C LEU A 25 -35.34 -4.85 -39.79
N ILE A 26 -34.51 -5.76 -40.25
CA ILE A 26 -34.65 -6.32 -41.58
C ILE A 26 -34.64 -7.84 -41.43
N GLY A 27 -35.80 -8.44 -41.69
CA GLY A 27 -35.96 -9.86 -41.77
C GLY A 27 -35.46 -10.42 -43.08
N GLY A 28 -34.86 -11.57 -43.03
CA GLY A 28 -34.46 -12.37 -44.18
C GLY A 28 -34.28 -13.82 -43.76
N SER A 29 -35.32 -14.62 -43.92
CA SER A 29 -35.24 -16.08 -43.84
C SER A 29 -34.46 -16.62 -45.01
N LEU A 30 -33.56 -17.59 -44.74
CA LEU A 30 -33.33 -18.73 -45.69
C LEU A 30 -32.45 -19.83 -45.04
N ALA A 31 -33.08 -20.98 -44.96
CA ALA A 31 -32.62 -22.34 -45.21
C ALA A 31 -31.44 -22.95 -44.43
N ALA A 32 -31.77 -24.05 -43.82
CA ALA A 32 -30.98 -25.08 -43.19
C ALA A 32 -29.79 -25.56 -44.02
N GLY A 33 -28.63 -25.58 -43.39
CA GLY A 33 -27.44 -26.32 -43.76
C GLY A 33 -26.67 -26.70 -42.51
N GLY A 34 -26.87 -27.92 -42.00
CA GLY A 34 -26.20 -28.42 -40.82
C GLY A 34 -24.70 -28.63 -41.05
N GLY A 35 -23.92 -27.69 -40.58
CA GLY A 35 -22.50 -27.83 -40.38
C GLY A 35 -22.17 -27.21 -39.01
N ARG A 36 -21.96 -28.02 -37.97
CA ARG A 36 -21.37 -27.57 -36.74
C ARG A 36 -19.92 -27.16 -37.03
N LEU A 37 -19.74 -25.91 -37.41
CA LEU A 37 -18.44 -25.26 -37.29
C LEU A 37 -18.20 -25.02 -35.78
N THR A 38 -17.64 -26.03 -35.12
CA THR A 38 -16.92 -25.82 -33.87
C THR A 38 -15.69 -25.01 -34.26
N SER A 39 -15.79 -23.69 -34.26
CA SER A 39 -14.59 -22.84 -34.18
C SER A 39 -13.83 -23.29 -32.95
N PRO A 40 -12.55 -23.68 -33.06
CA PRO A 40 -11.76 -23.92 -31.87
C PRO A 40 -11.79 -22.59 -31.09
N ALA A 41 -12.26 -22.63 -29.85
CA ALA A 41 -12.11 -21.51 -28.95
C ALA A 41 -10.62 -21.13 -29.02
N SER A 42 -10.32 -19.94 -29.56
CA SER A 42 -8.95 -19.45 -29.61
C SER A 42 -8.42 -19.51 -28.17
N ALA A 43 -7.44 -20.38 -27.93
CA ALA A 43 -6.84 -20.46 -26.61
C ALA A 43 -6.38 -19.04 -26.25
N GLN A 44 -7.00 -18.45 -25.24
CA GLN A 44 -6.67 -17.10 -24.81
C GLN A 44 -5.16 -17.08 -24.51
N GLN A 45 -4.42 -16.21 -25.18
CA GLN A 45 -2.99 -16.10 -24.97
C GLN A 45 -2.71 -15.82 -23.49
N ARG A 46 -1.76 -16.55 -22.92
CA ARG A 46 -1.32 -16.37 -21.54
C ARG A 46 0.18 -16.09 -21.51
N LEU A 47 0.59 -15.19 -20.61
CA LEU A 47 2.00 -14.88 -20.38
C LEU A 47 2.44 -15.52 -19.07
N ARG A 48 3.50 -16.32 -19.12
CA ARG A 48 4.05 -17.02 -17.96
C ARG A 48 5.09 -16.15 -17.26
N PHE A 49 4.97 -16.04 -15.94
CA PHE A 49 5.97 -15.42 -15.08
C PHE A 49 7.15 -16.38 -14.82
N PRO A 50 8.33 -15.85 -14.42
CA PRO A 50 9.47 -16.70 -14.08
C PRO A 50 9.11 -17.77 -13.04
N GLU A 51 9.83 -18.88 -13.06
CA GLU A 51 9.72 -19.90 -12.02
C GLU A 51 10.12 -19.30 -10.68
N GLY A 52 9.39 -19.62 -9.61
CA GLY A 52 9.61 -19.06 -8.29
C GLY A 52 9.10 -17.62 -8.10
N PHE A 53 8.36 -17.06 -9.06
CA PHE A 53 7.71 -15.76 -8.87
C PHE A 53 6.69 -15.84 -7.73
N LEU A 54 6.80 -14.92 -6.77
CA LEU A 54 6.05 -15.00 -5.52
C LEU A 54 4.71 -14.26 -5.63
N TRP A 55 3.62 -15.00 -5.51
CA TRP A 55 2.25 -14.47 -5.50
C TRP A 55 1.75 -14.31 -4.08
N GLY A 56 1.34 -13.10 -3.71
CA GLY A 56 0.93 -12.79 -2.35
C GLY A 56 -0.21 -11.79 -2.26
N THR A 57 -0.53 -11.44 -1.05
CA THR A 57 -1.45 -10.34 -0.71
C THR A 57 -0.93 -9.59 0.51
N SER A 58 -1.38 -8.34 0.65
CA SER A 58 -0.97 -7.46 1.75
C SER A 58 -2.18 -6.96 2.54
N THR A 59 -1.94 -6.66 3.82
CA THR A 59 -2.87 -5.94 4.70
C THR A 59 -2.08 -5.11 5.72
N SER A 60 -2.76 -4.25 6.48
CA SER A 60 -2.16 -3.59 7.64
C SER A 60 -2.97 -3.80 8.92
N SER A 61 -2.27 -3.78 10.05
CA SER A 61 -2.83 -4.07 11.38
C SER A 61 -4.03 -3.21 11.72
N TYR A 62 -3.89 -1.88 11.66
CA TYR A 62 -4.99 -0.97 12.02
C TYR A 62 -6.22 -1.12 11.13
N GLN A 63 -5.98 -1.40 9.84
CA GLN A 63 -7.04 -1.49 8.84
C GLN A 63 -7.89 -2.77 8.96
N ILE A 64 -7.33 -3.88 9.49
CA ILE A 64 -8.05 -5.16 9.51
C ILE A 64 -8.21 -5.80 10.88
N GLU A 65 -7.29 -5.58 11.84
CA GLU A 65 -7.27 -6.37 13.06
C GLU A 65 -8.49 -6.15 13.95
N GLY A 66 -8.86 -4.89 14.19
CA GLY A 66 -9.81 -4.55 15.22
C GLY A 66 -9.28 -4.89 16.62
N ALA A 67 -10.17 -5.34 17.51
CA ALA A 67 -9.82 -5.69 18.89
C ALA A 67 -8.99 -4.57 19.58
N ALA A 68 -9.41 -3.31 19.38
CA ALA A 68 -8.66 -2.11 19.75
C ALA A 68 -8.31 -2.06 21.25
N ASN A 69 -9.16 -2.64 22.11
CA ASN A 69 -8.98 -2.65 23.57
C ASN A 69 -8.64 -4.04 24.12
N ALA A 70 -8.32 -5.02 23.25
CA ALA A 70 -8.09 -6.39 23.70
C ALA A 70 -6.63 -6.59 24.12
N ASP A 71 -6.45 -7.50 25.10
CA ASP A 71 -5.17 -8.08 25.49
C ASP A 71 -4.06 -7.06 25.81
N GLY A 72 -4.47 -5.89 26.34
CA GLY A 72 -3.54 -4.85 26.80
C GLY A 72 -2.94 -4.01 25.67
N ARG A 73 -3.53 -4.00 24.45
CA ARG A 73 -3.14 -3.06 23.42
C ARG A 73 -3.32 -1.62 23.89
N GLY A 74 -2.33 -0.77 23.65
CA GLY A 74 -2.44 0.68 23.85
C GLY A 74 -3.05 1.39 22.65
N PRO A 75 -3.49 2.65 22.78
CA PRO A 75 -3.99 3.43 21.65
C PRO A 75 -2.85 3.78 20.69
N SER A 76 -3.17 3.83 19.40
CA SER A 76 -2.34 4.39 18.34
C SER A 76 -2.78 5.82 18.00
N ILE A 77 -1.97 6.51 17.19
CA ILE A 77 -2.35 7.82 16.64
C ILE A 77 -3.60 7.73 15.75
N TRP A 78 -3.86 6.58 15.13
CA TRP A 78 -5.07 6.36 14.33
C TRP A 78 -6.31 6.12 15.18
N ASP A 79 -6.18 5.49 16.37
CA ASP A 79 -7.28 5.44 17.33
C ASP A 79 -7.67 6.87 17.74
N THR A 80 -6.70 7.71 18.09
CA THR A 80 -6.94 9.11 18.44
C THR A 80 -7.60 9.90 17.31
N LEU A 81 -7.09 9.78 16.08
CA LEU A 81 -7.63 10.50 14.92
C LEU A 81 -9.05 10.04 14.58
N SER A 82 -9.29 8.74 14.49
CA SER A 82 -10.60 8.20 14.08
C SER A 82 -11.71 8.46 15.10
N HIS A 83 -11.37 8.57 16.39
CA HIS A 83 -12.31 8.99 17.42
C HIS A 83 -12.51 10.51 17.50
N THR A 84 -11.75 11.30 16.73
CA THR A 84 -11.96 12.75 16.64
C THR A 84 -13.06 13.04 15.63
N PRO A 85 -14.20 13.63 16.03
CA PRO A 85 -15.34 13.87 15.14
C PRO A 85 -14.96 14.60 13.86
N GLY A 86 -15.43 14.10 12.71
CA GLY A 86 -15.22 14.69 11.38
C GLY A 86 -13.83 14.46 10.77
N LYS A 87 -12.94 13.70 11.41
CA LYS A 87 -11.62 13.39 10.86
C LYS A 87 -11.64 12.17 9.93
N VAL A 88 -12.57 11.27 10.12
CA VAL A 88 -12.82 10.12 9.26
C VAL A 88 -14.25 10.20 8.72
N LEU A 89 -14.42 9.85 7.46
CA LEU A 89 -15.75 9.86 6.83
C LEU A 89 -16.70 8.95 7.62
N ASN A 90 -17.96 9.39 7.80
CA ASN A 90 -18.97 8.76 8.62
C ASN A 90 -18.62 8.60 10.12
N ASN A 91 -17.50 9.19 10.59
CA ASN A 91 -16.89 8.93 11.90
C ASN A 91 -16.61 7.43 12.13
N ASP A 92 -16.24 6.73 11.07
CA ASP A 92 -15.83 5.34 11.17
C ASP A 92 -14.54 5.21 11.99
N THR A 93 -14.39 4.08 12.70
CA THR A 93 -13.20 3.77 13.52
C THR A 93 -12.62 2.40 13.15
N GLY A 94 -11.34 2.17 13.49
CA GLY A 94 -10.68 0.87 13.34
C GLY A 94 -10.97 -0.11 14.48
N ASP A 95 -11.89 0.19 15.42
CA ASP A 95 -12.08 -0.57 16.66
C ASP A 95 -12.41 -2.05 16.43
N VAL A 96 -13.24 -2.32 15.42
CA VAL A 96 -13.60 -3.68 14.97
C VAL A 96 -12.90 -4.02 13.66
N ALA A 97 -12.67 -3.04 12.81
CA ALA A 97 -12.07 -3.20 11.48
C ALA A 97 -12.68 -4.37 10.69
N ALA A 98 -11.89 -5.33 10.25
CA ALA A 98 -12.34 -6.59 9.66
C ALA A 98 -12.35 -7.75 10.68
N ASP A 99 -12.18 -7.46 11.96
CA ASP A 99 -12.12 -8.47 13.04
C ASP A 99 -11.08 -9.58 12.81
N HIS A 100 -9.98 -9.25 12.10
CA HIS A 100 -8.93 -10.22 11.77
C HIS A 100 -8.27 -10.80 13.02
N TYR A 101 -8.16 -10.02 14.10
CA TYR A 101 -7.58 -10.47 15.37
C TYR A 101 -8.25 -11.75 15.88
N ASN A 102 -9.57 -11.87 15.72
CA ASN A 102 -10.35 -13.04 16.14
C ASN A 102 -10.52 -14.07 15.01
N ARG A 103 -10.48 -13.63 13.74
CA ARG A 103 -10.82 -14.45 12.57
C ARG A 103 -9.62 -14.78 11.66
N TYR A 104 -8.39 -14.56 12.11
CA TYR A 104 -7.19 -14.76 11.29
C TYR A 104 -7.09 -16.17 10.68
N LEU A 105 -7.60 -17.20 11.33
CA LEU A 105 -7.59 -18.56 10.79
C LEU A 105 -8.48 -18.71 9.55
N GLU A 106 -9.62 -18.02 9.51
CA GLU A 106 -10.50 -17.95 8.35
C GLU A 106 -9.80 -17.22 7.19
N ASP A 107 -9.17 -16.09 7.49
CA ASP A 107 -8.47 -15.28 6.50
C ASP A 107 -7.23 -15.99 5.93
N VAL A 108 -6.49 -16.73 6.76
CA VAL A 108 -5.37 -17.58 6.33
C VAL A 108 -5.87 -18.73 5.45
N ALA A 109 -7.04 -19.32 5.75
CA ALA A 109 -7.62 -20.35 4.90
C ALA A 109 -7.97 -19.80 3.51
N LEU A 110 -8.56 -18.61 3.42
CA LEU A 110 -8.85 -17.95 2.14
C LEU A 110 -7.58 -17.72 1.31
N MET A 111 -6.48 -17.27 1.92
CA MET A 111 -5.21 -17.11 1.21
C MET A 111 -4.69 -18.45 0.65
N ALA A 112 -4.76 -19.50 1.45
CA ALA A 112 -4.32 -20.85 1.03
C ALA A 112 -5.20 -21.38 -0.11
N ASP A 113 -6.52 -21.22 -0.05
CA ASP A 113 -7.48 -21.68 -1.06
C ASP A 113 -7.30 -20.93 -2.38
N ALA A 114 -6.92 -19.64 -2.34
CA ALA A 114 -6.49 -18.88 -3.51
C ALA A 114 -5.13 -19.34 -4.07
N GLY A 115 -4.36 -20.14 -3.34
CA GLY A 115 -3.04 -20.64 -3.77
C GLY A 115 -1.92 -19.62 -3.54
N LEU A 116 -2.15 -18.58 -2.74
CA LEU A 116 -1.14 -17.57 -2.42
C LEU A 116 -0.01 -18.17 -1.59
N LYS A 117 1.22 -17.71 -1.83
CA LYS A 117 2.44 -18.24 -1.20
C LYS A 117 3.09 -17.29 -0.22
N ALA A 118 2.66 -16.03 -0.18
CA ALA A 118 3.17 -15.05 0.75
C ALA A 118 2.05 -14.14 1.27
N TYR A 119 2.19 -13.72 2.51
CA TYR A 119 1.31 -12.74 3.14
C TYR A 119 2.13 -11.67 3.85
N ARG A 120 2.00 -10.44 3.37
CA ARG A 120 2.55 -9.26 4.04
C ARG A 120 1.51 -8.68 4.98
N PHE A 121 1.82 -8.66 6.26
CA PHE A 121 1.00 -8.07 7.31
C PHE A 121 1.84 -7.12 8.16
N SER A 122 1.25 -6.09 8.74
CA SER A 122 1.98 -5.26 9.67
C SER A 122 1.78 -5.73 11.12
N VAL A 123 2.77 -5.43 11.94
CA VAL A 123 2.75 -5.69 13.39
C VAL A 123 2.36 -4.39 14.10
N ALA A 124 1.24 -4.40 14.82
CA ALA A 124 0.78 -3.23 15.56
C ALA A 124 1.73 -2.92 16.73
N TRP A 125 2.55 -1.88 16.59
CA TRP A 125 3.46 -1.46 17.67
C TRP A 125 2.73 -1.21 19.01
N PRO A 126 1.55 -0.55 19.04
CA PRO A 126 0.81 -0.37 20.30
C PRO A 126 0.30 -1.68 20.92
N ARG A 127 0.25 -2.78 20.16
CA ARG A 127 -0.07 -4.11 20.68
C ARG A 127 1.12 -4.76 21.34
N ILE A 128 2.33 -4.50 20.82
CA ILE A 128 3.59 -5.06 21.34
C ILE A 128 4.13 -4.26 22.51
N GLN A 129 4.13 -2.93 22.40
CA GLN A 129 4.55 -1.99 23.44
C GLN A 129 3.47 -0.92 23.61
N PRO A 130 2.48 -1.13 24.48
CA PRO A 130 1.34 -0.21 24.64
C PRO A 130 1.72 1.23 24.99
N THR A 131 2.84 1.42 25.67
CA THR A 131 3.43 2.73 26.00
C THR A 131 4.50 3.18 25.01
N GLY A 132 4.69 2.42 23.92
CA GLY A 132 5.65 2.68 22.86
C GLY A 132 7.09 2.28 23.18
N THR A 133 7.47 2.21 24.45
CA THR A 133 8.80 1.78 24.93
C THR A 133 8.63 0.91 26.19
N GLY A 134 9.72 0.30 26.66
CA GLY A 134 9.70 -0.54 27.87
C GLY A 134 9.33 -2.00 27.57
N PRO A 135 8.78 -2.74 28.56
CA PRO A 135 8.56 -4.17 28.44
C PRO A 135 7.52 -4.50 27.36
N ALA A 136 7.75 -5.62 26.68
CA ALA A 136 6.83 -6.13 25.68
C ALA A 136 5.55 -6.70 26.31
N ASN A 137 4.42 -6.49 25.67
CA ASN A 137 3.15 -7.13 25.98
C ASN A 137 3.14 -8.57 25.41
N ALA A 138 3.26 -9.55 26.29
CA ALA A 138 3.32 -10.96 25.90
C ALA A 138 2.10 -11.39 25.09
N LYS A 139 0.89 -10.96 25.43
CA LYS A 139 -0.34 -11.31 24.71
C LYS A 139 -0.37 -10.75 23.28
N GLY A 140 0.17 -9.53 23.09
CA GLY A 140 0.33 -8.94 21.75
C GLY A 140 1.29 -9.77 20.89
N LEU A 141 2.44 -10.16 21.45
CA LEU A 141 3.40 -11.04 20.77
C LEU A 141 2.79 -12.41 20.46
N ASP A 142 2.01 -12.99 21.37
CA ASP A 142 1.35 -14.29 21.18
C ASP A 142 0.37 -14.30 20.00
N PHE A 143 -0.27 -13.16 19.69
CA PHE A 143 -1.14 -13.08 18.52
C PHE A 143 -0.33 -13.27 17.23
N TYR A 144 0.75 -12.53 17.03
CA TYR A 144 1.59 -12.66 15.83
C TYR A 144 2.31 -14.01 15.75
N ASP A 145 2.67 -14.58 16.89
CA ASP A 145 3.21 -15.93 17.01
C ASP A 145 2.23 -16.96 16.42
N ARG A 146 0.98 -16.92 16.86
CA ARG A 146 -0.09 -17.80 16.34
C ARG A 146 -0.39 -17.54 14.84
N LEU A 147 -0.36 -16.28 14.41
CA LEU A 147 -0.58 -15.92 12.99
C LEU A 147 0.54 -16.51 12.10
N VAL A 148 1.79 -16.35 12.50
CA VAL A 148 2.95 -16.89 11.77
C VAL A 148 2.85 -18.41 11.68
N ASP A 149 2.50 -19.08 12.78
CA ASP A 149 2.29 -20.53 12.79
C ASP A 149 1.16 -20.98 11.86
N ALA A 150 0.05 -20.23 11.84
CA ALA A 150 -1.08 -20.54 10.97
C ALA A 150 -0.71 -20.40 9.48
N LEU A 151 0.05 -19.38 9.11
CA LEU A 151 0.55 -19.16 7.76
C LEU A 151 1.47 -20.30 7.32
N LEU A 152 2.47 -20.63 8.13
CA LEU A 152 3.45 -21.69 7.82
C LEU A 152 2.80 -23.05 7.69
N ARG A 153 1.82 -23.38 8.54
CA ARG A 153 1.04 -24.63 8.40
C ARG A 153 0.31 -24.75 7.06
N ARG A 154 0.03 -23.62 6.39
CA ARG A 154 -0.60 -23.58 5.07
C ARG A 154 0.40 -23.36 3.92
N GLY A 155 1.71 -23.35 4.22
CA GLY A 155 2.77 -23.13 3.23
C GLY A 155 2.77 -21.70 2.67
N ILE A 156 2.39 -20.72 3.49
CA ILE A 156 2.38 -19.28 3.17
C ILE A 156 3.55 -18.64 3.93
N GLU A 157 4.43 -17.96 3.22
CA GLU A 157 5.55 -17.21 3.79
C GLU A 157 5.06 -15.97 4.54
N PRO A 158 5.41 -15.80 5.83
CA PRO A 158 5.10 -14.58 6.57
C PRO A 158 6.08 -13.45 6.20
N TRP A 159 5.54 -12.28 5.87
CA TRP A 159 6.27 -11.05 5.58
C TRP A 159 5.87 -9.94 6.57
N PRO A 160 6.35 -9.98 7.83
CA PRO A 160 6.04 -8.97 8.81
C PRO A 160 6.59 -7.60 8.42
N CYS A 161 5.72 -6.59 8.39
CA CYS A 161 6.05 -5.18 8.29
C CYS A 161 6.00 -4.56 9.70
N LEU A 162 7.11 -3.99 10.16
CA LEU A 162 7.25 -3.52 11.53
C LEU A 162 6.48 -2.22 11.80
N TYR A 163 6.21 -1.42 10.77
CA TYR A 163 5.43 -0.19 10.93
C TYR A 163 4.57 0.09 9.70
N HIS A 164 3.25 0.18 9.92
CA HIS A 164 2.29 0.59 8.90
C HIS A 164 1.29 1.58 9.53
N TRP A 165 1.83 2.73 9.97
CA TRP A 165 1.20 3.98 10.33
C TRP A 165 0.59 4.06 11.74
N ASP A 166 0.45 2.96 12.44
CA ASP A 166 -0.17 2.86 13.77
C ASP A 166 0.81 3.09 14.92
N LEU A 167 1.46 4.26 14.94
CA LEU A 167 2.37 4.66 16.02
C LEU A 167 1.64 4.68 17.37
N PRO A 168 2.21 4.10 18.46
CA PRO A 168 1.66 4.28 19.79
C PRO A 168 1.43 5.74 20.15
N GLN A 169 0.24 6.10 20.63
CA GLN A 169 -0.08 7.47 21.01
C GLN A 169 0.91 8.02 22.04
N ALA A 170 1.34 7.18 22.98
CA ALA A 170 2.33 7.56 23.98
C ALA A 170 3.69 7.99 23.39
N LEU A 171 4.07 7.52 22.20
CA LEU A 171 5.24 8.03 21.48
C LEU A 171 4.93 9.35 20.79
N GLN A 172 3.72 9.50 20.24
CA GLN A 172 3.29 10.76 19.64
C GLN A 172 3.25 11.88 20.67
N ASP A 173 2.81 11.61 21.90
CA ASP A 173 2.81 12.57 23.01
C ASP A 173 4.22 13.04 23.39
N ARG A 174 5.25 12.30 22.96
CA ARG A 174 6.69 12.64 23.09
C ARG A 174 7.28 13.20 21.80
N GLY A 175 6.44 13.57 20.81
CA GLY A 175 6.82 14.15 19.52
C GLY A 175 6.81 13.16 18.34
N GLY A 176 6.59 11.87 18.56
CA GLY A 176 6.47 10.88 17.50
C GLY A 176 7.62 10.94 16.49
N TRP A 177 7.29 10.90 15.19
CA TRP A 177 8.29 10.97 14.12
C TRP A 177 9.02 12.32 14.01
N THR A 178 8.57 13.38 14.71
CA THR A 178 9.34 14.63 14.81
C THR A 178 10.40 14.60 15.92
N ASN A 179 10.35 13.62 16.82
CA ASN A 179 11.38 13.38 17.84
C ASN A 179 12.42 12.38 17.31
N ARG A 180 13.70 12.78 17.35
CA ARG A 180 14.80 11.94 16.86
C ARG A 180 14.97 10.62 17.62
N ASP A 181 14.64 10.59 18.92
CA ASP A 181 14.81 9.40 19.75
C ASP A 181 13.96 8.21 19.28
N ILE A 182 12.94 8.48 18.44
CA ILE A 182 12.09 7.45 17.85
C ILE A 182 12.90 6.44 17.03
N ALA A 183 14.05 6.85 16.50
CA ALA A 183 14.92 5.97 15.74
C ALA A 183 15.50 4.84 16.60
N ASP A 184 15.81 5.12 17.86
CA ASP A 184 16.26 4.10 18.81
C ASP A 184 15.09 3.25 19.32
N TRP A 185 13.97 3.89 19.65
CA TRP A 185 12.77 3.17 20.10
C TRP A 185 12.27 2.20 19.05
N PHE A 186 12.34 2.55 17.77
CA PHE A 186 11.95 1.67 16.67
C PHE A 186 12.90 0.48 16.53
N ALA A 187 14.20 0.69 16.67
CA ALA A 187 15.19 -0.39 16.63
C ALA A 187 14.98 -1.38 17.79
N ASP A 188 14.71 -0.89 19.01
CA ASP A 188 14.39 -1.74 20.17
C ASP A 188 13.10 -2.54 19.95
N TYR A 189 12.06 -1.90 19.44
CA TYR A 189 10.81 -2.56 19.07
C TYR A 189 11.03 -3.64 18.01
N ALA A 190 11.82 -3.36 16.97
CA ALA A 190 12.16 -4.32 15.93
C ALA A 190 12.83 -5.59 16.50
N LEU A 191 13.77 -5.41 17.44
CA LEU A 191 14.44 -6.52 18.14
C LEU A 191 13.47 -7.35 18.98
N ILE A 192 12.50 -6.73 19.66
CA ILE A 192 11.47 -7.42 20.44
C ILE A 192 10.63 -8.32 19.54
N VAL A 193 10.11 -7.78 18.43
CA VAL A 193 9.28 -8.56 17.48
C VAL A 193 10.10 -9.70 16.87
N ALA A 194 11.31 -9.39 16.40
CA ALA A 194 12.19 -10.38 15.77
C ALA A 194 12.63 -11.47 16.76
N GLY A 195 12.82 -11.14 18.02
CA GLY A 195 13.12 -12.12 19.07
C GLY A 195 11.99 -13.14 19.30
N ARG A 196 10.72 -12.80 18.95
CA ARG A 196 9.57 -13.68 19.14
C ARG A 196 9.30 -14.58 17.92
N ILE A 197 9.36 -14.02 16.70
CA ILE A 197 8.92 -14.73 15.49
C ILE A 197 10.03 -14.93 14.45
N GLY A 198 11.24 -14.44 14.69
CA GLY A 198 12.34 -14.47 13.72
C GLY A 198 12.95 -15.83 13.49
N ASP A 199 12.68 -16.79 14.35
CA ASP A 199 13.01 -18.21 14.12
C ASP A 199 12.26 -18.76 12.89
N ARG A 200 11.09 -18.22 12.57
CA ARG A 200 10.14 -18.67 11.53
C ARG A 200 9.91 -17.65 10.41
N ALA A 201 9.78 -16.36 10.72
CA ALA A 201 9.66 -15.31 9.72
C ALA A 201 11.05 -14.94 9.17
N LYS A 202 11.21 -14.95 7.84
CA LYS A 202 12.51 -14.72 7.19
C LYS A 202 12.58 -13.46 6.36
N ASN A 203 11.43 -12.89 5.97
CA ASN A 203 11.34 -11.70 5.12
C ASN A 203 10.79 -10.53 5.95
N TRP A 204 11.62 -9.54 6.24
CA TRP A 204 11.31 -8.44 7.16
C TRP A 204 11.19 -7.12 6.44
N VAL A 205 10.09 -6.42 6.63
CA VAL A 205 9.86 -5.07 6.12
C VAL A 205 9.95 -4.08 7.27
N MET A 206 10.86 -3.11 7.17
CA MET A 206 11.05 -2.12 8.22
C MET A 206 9.86 -1.15 8.30
N LEU A 207 9.64 -0.39 7.24
CA LEU A 207 8.61 0.65 7.18
C LEU A 207 7.72 0.43 5.96
N ASN A 208 6.45 0.82 6.07
CA ASN A 208 5.56 1.02 4.94
C ASN A 208 5.41 2.50 4.63
N GLU A 209 5.83 2.89 3.42
CA GLU A 209 5.58 4.21 2.81
C GLU A 209 5.93 5.42 3.69
N PRO A 210 7.18 5.56 4.12
CA PRO A 210 7.57 6.67 4.99
C PRO A 210 7.28 8.06 4.39
N SER A 211 7.31 8.22 3.06
CA SER A 211 6.94 9.48 2.40
C SER A 211 5.45 9.82 2.58
N VAL A 212 4.56 8.82 2.50
CA VAL A 212 3.12 9.02 2.71
C VAL A 212 2.82 9.44 4.15
N VAL A 213 3.45 8.76 5.13
CA VAL A 213 3.38 9.14 6.55
C VAL A 213 3.82 10.59 6.76
N ALA A 214 4.94 10.99 6.16
CA ALA A 214 5.47 12.33 6.33
C ALA A 214 4.62 13.39 5.61
N ILE A 215 4.15 13.11 4.39
CA ILE A 215 3.35 14.06 3.61
C ILE A 215 1.99 14.28 4.28
N PHE A 216 1.22 13.22 4.47
CA PHE A 216 -0.17 13.35 4.95
C PHE A 216 -0.29 13.40 6.47
N GLY A 217 0.64 12.83 7.20
CA GLY A 217 0.64 12.91 8.66
C GLY A 217 1.33 14.16 9.23
N HIS A 218 2.30 14.74 8.49
CA HIS A 218 3.17 15.79 9.06
C HIS A 218 3.34 17.02 8.15
N GLY A 219 3.09 16.90 6.83
CA GLY A 219 3.28 17.99 5.87
C GLY A 219 2.02 18.74 5.52
N VAL A 220 1.01 18.03 4.97
CA VAL A 220 -0.27 18.60 4.54
C VAL A 220 -1.41 18.31 5.52
N GLY A 221 -1.26 17.31 6.38
CA GLY A 221 -2.30 16.84 7.29
C GLY A 221 -3.32 15.93 6.62
N GLY A 222 -4.32 15.50 7.39
CA GLY A 222 -5.39 14.61 6.95
C GLY A 222 -5.21 13.16 7.38
N HIS A 223 -3.97 12.69 7.57
CA HIS A 223 -3.67 11.43 8.26
C HIS A 223 -3.13 11.69 9.66
N ALA A 224 -3.23 10.69 10.53
CA ALA A 224 -2.64 10.77 11.86
C ALA A 224 -1.12 11.00 11.79
N PRO A 225 -0.57 11.87 12.64
CA PRO A 225 -1.16 12.62 13.73
C PRO A 225 -1.76 14.00 13.34
N ASP A 226 -1.96 14.27 12.06
CA ASP A 226 -2.54 15.50 11.48
C ASP A 226 -1.71 16.77 11.75
N LEU A 227 -0.39 16.63 11.78
CA LEU A 227 0.53 17.75 11.82
C LEU A 227 0.70 18.35 10.42
N ARG A 228 1.15 19.62 10.36
CA ARG A 228 1.34 20.34 9.09
C ARG A 228 2.66 21.07 9.09
N GLY A 229 3.16 21.33 7.90
CA GLY A 229 4.32 22.17 7.68
C GLY A 229 5.55 21.42 7.19
N ARG A 230 6.37 22.18 6.45
CA ARG A 230 7.58 21.68 5.80
C ARG A 230 8.61 21.12 6.79
N GLU A 231 8.75 21.76 7.95
CA GLU A 231 9.67 21.33 9.01
C GLU A 231 9.27 19.98 9.60
N ASN A 232 7.96 19.80 9.88
CA ASN A 232 7.45 18.51 10.39
C ASN A 232 7.60 17.40 9.35
N PHE A 233 7.35 17.68 8.07
CA PHE A 233 7.61 16.74 6.97
C PHE A 233 9.08 16.29 6.96
N CYS A 234 10.02 17.25 6.95
CA CYS A 234 11.45 16.95 6.88
C CYS A 234 11.92 16.16 8.10
N ALA A 235 11.45 16.53 9.30
CA ALA A 235 11.78 15.81 10.53
C ALA A 235 11.25 14.37 10.47
N ALA A 236 10.00 14.17 10.05
CA ALA A 236 9.40 12.85 9.95
C ALA A 236 10.14 11.96 8.92
N ILE A 237 10.48 12.47 7.74
CA ILE A 237 11.27 11.73 6.74
C ILE A 237 12.64 11.36 7.29
N HIS A 238 13.37 12.35 7.85
CA HIS A 238 14.73 12.09 8.31
C HIS A 238 14.77 11.06 9.44
N HIS A 239 13.87 11.17 10.41
CA HIS A 239 13.84 10.25 11.53
C HIS A 239 13.31 8.86 11.13
N GLN A 240 12.38 8.74 10.18
CA GLN A 240 11.99 7.44 9.62
C GLN A 240 13.14 6.77 8.86
N ASN A 241 13.87 7.51 7.99
CA ASN A 241 15.05 6.98 7.32
C ASN A 241 16.10 6.51 8.33
N LEU A 242 16.34 7.29 9.39
CA LEU A 242 17.30 6.95 10.45
C LEU A 242 16.84 5.72 11.25
N ALA A 243 15.55 5.66 11.61
CA ALA A 243 14.94 4.53 12.33
C ALA A 243 15.07 3.23 11.51
N GLN A 244 14.79 3.29 10.22
CA GLN A 244 14.96 2.18 9.30
C GLN A 244 16.41 1.69 9.29
N GLY A 245 17.38 2.61 9.14
CA GLY A 245 18.79 2.25 9.11
C GLY A 245 19.26 1.62 10.42
N ARG A 246 18.86 2.16 11.58
CA ARG A 246 19.17 1.59 12.89
C ARG A 246 18.55 0.21 13.10
N ALA A 247 17.26 0.04 12.71
CA ALA A 247 16.59 -1.26 12.80
C ALA A 247 17.26 -2.30 11.90
N LEU A 248 17.61 -1.94 10.65
CA LEU A 248 18.35 -2.83 9.73
C LEU A 248 19.69 -3.27 10.36
N SER A 249 20.45 -2.34 10.92
CA SER A 249 21.74 -2.63 11.57
C SER A 249 21.56 -3.54 12.79
N ALA A 250 20.58 -3.25 13.66
CA ALA A 250 20.31 -4.02 14.85
C ALA A 250 19.86 -5.45 14.54
N LEU A 251 18.95 -5.61 13.57
CA LEU A 251 18.47 -6.92 13.13
C LEU A 251 19.58 -7.74 12.45
N ARG A 252 20.46 -7.13 11.67
CA ARG A 252 21.62 -7.84 11.09
C ARG A 252 22.61 -8.32 12.15
N ALA A 253 22.78 -7.57 13.24
CA ALA A 253 23.68 -7.93 14.31
C ALA A 253 23.23 -9.17 15.10
N VAL A 254 21.92 -9.41 15.22
CA VAL A 254 21.32 -10.51 15.99
C VAL A 254 20.65 -11.57 15.12
N GLY A 255 20.34 -11.23 13.89
CA GLY A 255 19.55 -12.06 12.99
C GLY A 255 20.26 -13.28 12.44
N ALA A 256 19.48 -14.24 12.01
CA ALA A 256 19.97 -15.39 11.30
C ALA A 256 20.44 -14.99 9.87
N LYS A 257 21.42 -15.72 9.34
CA LYS A 257 21.98 -15.44 7.99
C LYS A 257 20.95 -15.58 6.86
N ASP A 258 19.85 -16.28 7.10
CA ASP A 258 18.77 -16.51 6.15
C ASP A 258 17.67 -15.39 6.18
N TRP A 259 17.80 -14.41 7.08
CA TRP A 259 16.89 -13.28 7.08
C TRP A 259 17.13 -12.38 5.87
N LYS A 260 16.03 -11.96 5.25
CA LYS A 260 15.98 -10.95 4.19
C LYS A 260 15.36 -9.70 4.76
N LEU A 261 16.14 -8.64 4.82
CA LEU A 261 15.74 -7.36 5.40
C LEU A 261 15.51 -6.34 4.28
N GLY A 262 14.35 -5.74 4.25
CA GLY A 262 13.96 -4.75 3.26
C GLY A 262 13.06 -3.66 3.82
N THR A 263 12.58 -2.82 2.95
CA THR A 263 11.61 -1.76 3.25
C THR A 263 10.62 -1.61 2.13
N VAL A 264 9.51 -0.94 2.37
CA VAL A 264 8.46 -0.70 1.38
C VAL A 264 8.29 0.79 1.15
N LEU A 265 8.43 1.20 -0.09
CA LEU A 265 8.29 2.59 -0.51
C LEU A 265 7.08 2.74 -1.46
N SER A 266 6.31 3.79 -1.26
CA SER A 266 5.36 4.27 -2.26
C SER A 266 6.16 4.98 -3.34
N VAL A 267 6.19 4.41 -4.54
CA VAL A 267 6.96 4.97 -5.65
C VAL A 267 6.04 5.16 -6.85
N GLN A 268 5.83 6.42 -7.21
CA GLN A 268 4.88 6.83 -8.22
C GLN A 268 5.59 7.72 -9.26
N PRO A 269 5.49 7.46 -10.57
CA PRO A 269 6.02 8.41 -11.55
C PRO A 269 5.30 9.74 -11.43
N VAL A 270 6.04 10.81 -11.27
CA VAL A 270 5.49 12.16 -11.18
C VAL A 270 5.58 12.85 -12.54
N LYS A 271 4.47 13.31 -13.05
CA LYS A 271 4.33 13.95 -14.36
C LYS A 271 3.82 15.38 -14.19
N PRO A 272 4.17 16.31 -15.08
CA PRO A 272 3.51 17.61 -15.12
C PRO A 272 2.06 17.45 -15.57
N SER A 273 1.14 18.14 -14.92
CA SER A 273 -0.23 18.28 -15.44
C SER A 273 -0.21 19.02 -16.79
N PRO A 274 -1.11 18.68 -17.72
CA PRO A 274 -1.18 19.35 -19.02
C PRO A 274 -1.35 20.87 -18.92
N GLY A 275 -0.89 21.59 -19.95
CA GLY A 275 -1.24 22.99 -20.20
C GLY A 275 -0.28 24.06 -19.68
N ASN A 276 0.75 23.72 -18.88
CA ASN A 276 1.69 24.74 -18.37
C ASN A 276 3.10 24.19 -18.18
N ASP A 277 4.10 24.86 -18.76
CA ASP A 277 5.52 24.48 -18.63
C ASP A 277 6.07 24.60 -17.20
N ALA A 278 5.54 25.50 -16.38
CA ALA A 278 5.90 25.64 -14.96
C ALA A 278 5.58 24.34 -14.16
N ASN A 279 4.62 23.55 -14.62
CA ASN A 279 4.26 22.28 -14.00
C ASN A 279 5.40 21.24 -14.09
N ARG A 280 6.35 21.38 -15.02
CA ARG A 280 7.55 20.52 -15.08
C ARG A 280 8.44 20.67 -13.84
N HIS A 281 8.61 21.91 -13.37
CA HIS A 281 9.35 22.17 -12.14
C HIS A 281 8.60 21.58 -10.92
N ALA A 282 7.27 21.78 -10.85
CA ALA A 282 6.46 21.21 -9.78
C ALA A 282 6.55 19.66 -9.77
N ALA A 283 6.49 19.02 -10.94
CA ALA A 283 6.63 17.56 -11.04
C ALA A 283 8.02 17.08 -10.55
N ALA A 284 9.09 17.74 -10.97
CA ALA A 284 10.44 17.40 -10.51
C ALA A 284 10.63 17.61 -9.00
N GLN A 285 10.05 18.69 -8.46
CA GLN A 285 10.07 18.96 -7.02
C GLN A 285 9.27 17.93 -6.23
N TRP A 286 8.09 17.53 -6.73
CA TRP A 286 7.26 16.52 -6.05
C TRP A 286 7.87 15.11 -6.15
N ASP A 287 8.56 14.79 -7.25
CA ASP A 287 9.34 13.55 -7.35
C ASP A 287 10.43 13.50 -6.27
N ALA A 288 11.12 14.61 -6.05
CA ALA A 288 12.10 14.72 -4.97
C ALA A 288 11.45 14.51 -3.59
N VAL A 289 10.25 15.08 -3.36
CA VAL A 289 9.50 14.97 -2.09
C VAL A 289 8.94 13.56 -1.91
N TRP A 290 8.24 13.02 -2.89
CA TRP A 290 7.52 11.75 -2.77
C TRP A 290 8.44 10.53 -2.84
N ASN A 291 9.27 10.45 -3.89
CA ASN A 291 10.09 9.28 -4.18
C ASN A 291 11.49 9.41 -3.57
N ARG A 292 12.20 10.47 -3.94
CA ARG A 292 13.64 10.55 -3.74
C ARG A 292 14.04 10.93 -2.32
N SER A 293 13.15 11.54 -1.53
CA SER A 293 13.41 11.83 -0.11
C SER A 293 13.65 10.57 0.75
N CYS A 294 13.19 9.41 0.28
CA CYS A 294 13.44 8.10 0.90
C CYS A 294 14.45 7.27 0.10
N MET A 295 14.33 7.24 -1.24
CA MET A 295 15.20 6.41 -2.09
C MET A 295 16.66 6.89 -2.10
N ASP A 296 16.90 8.19 -2.34
CA ASP A 296 18.27 8.69 -2.48
C ASP A 296 19.09 8.56 -1.18
N PRO A 297 18.57 8.87 0.03
CA PRO A 297 19.30 8.60 1.27
C PRO A 297 19.66 7.13 1.47
N LEU A 298 18.73 6.21 1.17
CA LEU A 298 18.95 4.78 1.32
C LEU A 298 19.98 4.23 0.32
N PHE A 299 19.86 4.58 -0.96
CA PHE A 299 20.67 3.99 -2.02
C PHE A 299 21.92 4.81 -2.38
N LYS A 300 21.83 6.15 -2.29
CA LYS A 300 22.92 7.07 -2.68
C LYS A 300 23.61 7.72 -1.49
N GLY A 301 23.04 7.64 -0.28
CA GLY A 301 23.59 8.24 0.94
C GLY A 301 23.50 9.77 1.00
N GLN A 302 22.57 10.36 0.25
CA GLN A 302 22.34 11.81 0.24
C GLN A 302 20.89 12.15 -0.08
N TYR A 303 20.41 13.27 0.43
CA TYR A 303 19.10 13.82 0.02
C TYR A 303 19.20 14.48 -1.36
N PRO A 304 18.07 14.58 -2.10
CA PRO A 304 18.03 15.34 -3.36
C PRO A 304 18.51 16.79 -3.17
N ASP A 305 19.26 17.33 -4.14
CA ASP A 305 19.80 18.70 -4.08
C ASP A 305 18.72 19.76 -3.86
N SER A 306 17.52 19.56 -4.44
CA SER A 306 16.38 20.47 -4.26
C SER A 306 15.80 20.48 -2.84
N LEU A 307 16.16 19.49 -2.01
CA LEU A 307 15.65 19.35 -0.63
C LEU A 307 16.77 19.49 0.42
N ILE A 308 18.04 19.43 0.02
CA ILE A 308 19.14 19.35 1.00
C ILE A 308 19.17 20.51 1.99
N ALA A 309 18.78 21.71 1.57
CA ALA A 309 18.74 22.89 2.44
C ALA A 309 17.77 22.70 3.62
N ASP A 310 16.65 21.99 3.41
CA ASP A 310 15.64 21.72 4.42
C ASP A 310 16.05 20.61 5.38
N PHE A 311 16.79 19.61 4.87
CA PHE A 311 17.25 18.48 5.68
C PHE A 311 18.53 18.79 6.48
N LYS A 312 19.39 19.69 5.98
CA LYS A 312 20.70 20.01 6.58
C LYS A 312 20.64 20.31 8.08
N PRO A 313 19.66 21.06 8.63
CA PRO A 313 19.58 21.33 10.06
C PRO A 313 19.31 20.07 10.93
N LEU A 314 18.75 19.01 10.33
CA LEU A 314 18.37 17.77 11.00
C LEU A 314 19.50 16.74 10.99
N ILE A 315 20.37 16.78 9.97
CA ILE A 315 21.44 15.80 9.77
C ILE A 315 22.53 16.01 10.80
N LYS A 316 22.84 14.96 11.57
CA LYS A 316 23.97 14.89 12.49
C LYS A 316 25.07 14.02 11.90
N GLN A 317 26.27 14.14 12.46
CA GLN A 317 27.40 13.30 12.08
C GLN A 317 27.04 11.81 12.23
N GLY A 318 27.29 11.02 11.20
CA GLY A 318 27.02 9.58 11.14
C GLY A 318 25.60 9.21 10.67
N ASP A 319 24.68 10.17 10.49
CA ASP A 319 23.29 9.86 10.12
C ASP A 319 23.20 9.23 8.73
N MET A 320 23.90 9.79 7.76
CA MET A 320 23.82 9.29 6.37
C MET A 320 24.41 7.89 6.23
N GLU A 321 25.44 7.56 7.01
CA GLU A 321 25.99 6.21 7.10
C GLU A 321 25.02 5.25 7.78
N ALA A 322 24.33 5.71 8.84
CA ALA A 322 23.31 4.92 9.51
C ALA A 322 22.09 4.67 8.63
N ILE A 323 21.67 5.64 7.81
CA ILE A 323 20.55 5.52 6.87
C ILE A 323 20.89 4.58 5.71
N ARG A 324 22.10 4.67 5.17
CA ARG A 324 22.55 3.88 4.00
C ARG A 324 22.90 2.44 4.35
N GLN A 325 22.03 1.76 5.12
CA GLN A 325 22.22 0.34 5.35
C GLN A 325 21.76 -0.49 4.16
N PRO A 326 22.49 -1.57 3.80
CA PRO A 326 22.09 -2.42 2.70
C PRO A 326 20.74 -3.09 2.97
N VAL A 327 19.89 -3.16 1.96
CA VAL A 327 18.65 -3.94 1.95
C VAL A 327 18.78 -5.13 1.00
N ASP A 328 18.15 -6.25 1.35
CA ASP A 328 18.18 -7.48 0.54
C ASP A 328 17.11 -7.43 -0.57
N PHE A 329 16.08 -6.61 -0.38
CA PHE A 329 15.02 -6.36 -1.34
C PHE A 329 14.38 -5.00 -1.12
N LEU A 330 13.69 -4.49 -2.15
CA LEU A 330 12.76 -3.37 -2.04
C LEU A 330 11.34 -3.84 -2.30
N GLY A 331 10.42 -3.49 -1.40
CA GLY A 331 8.99 -3.50 -1.68
C GLY A 331 8.58 -2.19 -2.35
N LEU A 332 7.82 -2.29 -3.42
CA LEU A 332 7.32 -1.19 -4.19
C LEU A 332 5.79 -1.19 -4.15
N ASN A 333 5.20 -0.13 -3.59
CA ASN A 333 3.76 0.11 -3.66
C ASN A 333 3.48 1.05 -4.82
N TYR A 334 2.61 0.63 -5.74
CA TYR A 334 2.23 1.41 -6.90
C TYR A 334 0.72 1.41 -7.10
N TYR A 335 0.14 2.59 -7.33
CA TYR A 335 -1.29 2.72 -7.61
C TYR A 335 -1.59 3.52 -8.88
N SER A 336 -0.83 4.60 -9.13
CA SER A 336 -1.06 5.49 -10.27
C SER A 336 0.16 6.35 -10.55
N ARG A 337 0.15 7.08 -11.66
CA ARG A 337 1.01 8.26 -11.81
C ARG A 337 0.43 9.43 -11.04
N MET A 338 1.30 10.36 -10.63
CA MET A 338 0.90 11.62 -10.02
C MET A 338 1.09 12.75 -11.01
N HIS A 339 0.06 13.57 -11.16
CA HIS A 339 0.12 14.76 -12.02
C HIS A 339 0.19 16.00 -11.14
N GLN A 340 1.18 16.88 -11.38
CA GLN A 340 1.50 18.01 -10.52
C GLN A 340 1.32 19.35 -11.21
N VAL A 341 0.83 20.31 -10.43
CA VAL A 341 0.76 21.72 -10.79
C VAL A 341 1.58 22.57 -9.81
N THR A 342 2.03 23.73 -10.26
CA THR A 342 2.62 24.74 -9.37
C THR A 342 1.54 25.36 -8.50
N ASP A 343 1.74 25.33 -7.18
CA ASP A 343 0.87 25.96 -6.18
C ASP A 343 1.73 26.61 -5.07
N PRO A 344 1.86 27.93 -5.06
CA PRO A 344 2.68 28.61 -4.03
C PRO A 344 2.24 28.34 -2.59
N GLY A 345 0.96 27.96 -2.36
CA GLY A 345 0.42 27.63 -1.04
C GLY A 345 0.59 26.15 -0.66
N GLY A 346 0.96 25.30 -1.62
CA GLY A 346 1.14 23.88 -1.41
C GLY A 346 2.47 23.50 -0.76
N LEU A 347 2.56 22.27 -0.28
CA LEU A 347 3.81 21.74 0.25
C LEU A 347 4.89 21.74 -0.84
N PHE A 348 6.02 22.39 -0.59
CA PHE A 348 7.09 22.62 -1.57
C PHE A 348 6.63 23.32 -2.85
N SER A 349 5.63 24.18 -2.75
CA SER A 349 5.03 24.96 -3.86
C SER A 349 4.44 24.08 -4.97
N THR A 350 3.91 22.92 -4.62
CA THR A 350 3.29 21.95 -5.52
C THR A 350 1.90 21.52 -5.03
N ASN A 351 1.06 21.07 -5.95
CA ASN A 351 -0.21 20.43 -5.61
C ASN A 351 -0.60 19.40 -6.69
N PHE A 352 -1.50 18.49 -6.35
CA PHE A 352 -2.07 17.56 -7.32
C PHE A 352 -2.89 18.32 -8.37
N GLY A 353 -2.71 17.97 -9.62
CA GLY A 353 -3.40 18.55 -10.75
C GLY A 353 -4.09 17.50 -11.63
N PRO A 354 -4.83 17.94 -12.64
CA PRO A 354 -5.56 17.02 -13.52
C PRO A 354 -4.60 16.13 -14.33
N SER A 355 -5.02 14.88 -14.54
CA SER A 355 -4.42 13.98 -15.50
C SER A 355 -4.78 14.37 -16.94
N PRO A 356 -4.11 13.82 -17.97
CA PRO A 356 -4.50 13.99 -19.36
C PRO A 356 -5.96 13.63 -19.64
N GLU A 357 -6.55 14.29 -20.66
CA GLU A 357 -7.91 13.98 -21.10
C GLU A 357 -8.03 12.50 -21.50
N GLY A 358 -9.17 11.89 -21.19
CA GLY A 358 -9.44 10.47 -21.45
C GLY A 358 -8.87 9.49 -20.42
N THR A 359 -8.18 9.98 -19.37
CA THR A 359 -7.71 9.12 -18.27
C THR A 359 -8.90 8.46 -17.55
N LYS A 360 -8.79 7.15 -17.33
CA LYS A 360 -9.74 6.40 -16.48
C LYS A 360 -9.34 6.52 -15.01
N TYR A 361 -10.33 6.46 -14.12
CA TYR A 361 -10.12 6.60 -12.69
C TYR A 361 -10.74 5.45 -11.91
N THR A 362 -10.15 5.14 -10.78
CA THR A 362 -10.73 4.27 -9.75
C THR A 362 -11.75 5.05 -8.91
N ASP A 363 -12.47 4.38 -8.01
CA ASP A 363 -13.41 5.05 -7.08
C ASP A 363 -12.69 5.95 -6.05
N MET A 364 -11.38 5.74 -5.85
CA MET A 364 -10.52 6.67 -5.11
C MET A 364 -10.21 7.96 -5.88
N GLY A 365 -10.60 8.06 -7.15
CA GLY A 365 -10.20 9.16 -8.02
C GLY A 365 -8.74 9.07 -8.48
N TRP A 366 -8.11 7.91 -8.37
CA TRP A 366 -6.73 7.71 -8.85
C TRP A 366 -6.71 7.29 -10.32
N PRO A 367 -5.80 7.86 -11.13
CA PRO A 367 -5.63 7.46 -12.53
C PRO A 367 -5.28 5.97 -12.67
N VAL A 368 -5.88 5.31 -13.66
CA VAL A 368 -5.54 3.92 -14.02
C VAL A 368 -4.45 3.95 -15.09
N GLU A 369 -3.21 3.81 -14.68
CA GLU A 369 -2.04 3.97 -15.55
C GLU A 369 -1.00 2.85 -15.33
N PRO A 370 -1.24 1.62 -15.85
CA PRO A 370 -0.34 0.47 -15.65
C PRO A 370 1.09 0.72 -16.16
N GLU A 371 1.23 1.56 -17.19
CA GLU A 371 2.52 1.96 -17.74
C GLU A 371 3.44 2.64 -16.72
N GLY A 372 2.87 3.31 -15.73
CA GLY A 372 3.64 3.92 -14.65
C GLY A 372 4.37 2.89 -13.78
N LEU A 373 3.78 1.70 -13.56
CA LEU A 373 4.46 0.62 -12.85
C LEU A 373 5.66 0.10 -13.63
N TYR A 374 5.50 -0.06 -14.95
CA TYR A 374 6.64 -0.41 -15.82
C TYR A 374 7.76 0.64 -15.72
N GLU A 375 7.42 1.93 -15.85
CA GLU A 375 8.40 3.02 -15.75
C GLU A 375 9.19 2.96 -14.44
N GLN A 376 8.53 2.74 -13.30
CA GLN A 376 9.20 2.67 -11.99
C GLN A 376 10.11 1.45 -11.86
N LEU A 377 9.69 0.30 -12.37
CA LEU A 377 10.52 -0.90 -12.34
C LEU A 377 11.80 -0.73 -13.21
N ILE A 378 11.68 -0.04 -14.35
CA ILE A 378 12.82 0.26 -15.21
C ILE A 378 13.72 1.35 -14.59
N ASP A 379 13.13 2.42 -14.02
CA ASP A 379 13.89 3.45 -13.32
C ASP A 379 14.70 2.86 -12.16
N PHE A 380 14.09 1.96 -11.41
CA PHE A 380 14.77 1.29 -10.30
C PHE A 380 15.92 0.41 -10.79
N ARG A 381 15.72 -0.35 -11.88
CA ARG A 381 16.78 -1.13 -12.52
C ARG A 381 17.98 -0.25 -12.93
N ASP A 382 17.69 0.90 -13.54
CA ASP A 382 18.74 1.74 -14.16
C ASP A 382 19.45 2.65 -13.15
N ASN A 383 18.76 3.11 -12.11
CA ASN A 383 19.24 4.17 -11.23
C ASN A 383 19.50 3.76 -9.78
N TYR A 384 19.02 2.54 -9.34
CA TYR A 384 19.10 2.11 -7.95
C TYR A 384 19.66 0.69 -7.74
N GLY A 385 20.40 0.17 -8.74
CA GLY A 385 21.24 -1.03 -8.60
C GLY A 385 20.54 -2.36 -8.85
N ASN A 386 19.30 -2.35 -9.35
CA ASN A 386 18.54 -3.55 -9.77
C ASN A 386 18.55 -4.70 -8.74
N ILE A 387 18.47 -4.38 -7.44
CA ILE A 387 18.28 -5.38 -6.39
C ILE A 387 16.93 -6.09 -6.55
N PRO A 388 16.68 -7.22 -5.86
CA PRO A 388 15.36 -7.86 -5.87
C PRO A 388 14.25 -6.86 -5.50
N VAL A 389 13.23 -6.74 -6.35
CA VAL A 389 12.04 -5.91 -6.13
C VAL A 389 10.81 -6.81 -6.00
N TYR A 390 9.91 -6.45 -5.11
CA TYR A 390 8.56 -7.02 -5.01
C TYR A 390 7.55 -5.89 -5.12
N VAL A 391 6.55 -6.02 -5.98
CA VAL A 391 5.36 -5.16 -5.88
C VAL A 391 4.61 -5.62 -4.63
N THR A 392 4.69 -4.83 -3.57
CA THR A 392 4.14 -5.17 -2.25
C THR A 392 2.75 -4.64 -2.03
N GLU A 393 2.32 -3.69 -2.85
CA GLU A 393 0.93 -3.26 -2.96
C GLU A 393 0.65 -2.78 -4.39
N ASN A 394 -0.41 -3.33 -4.97
CA ASN A 394 -1.06 -2.82 -6.17
C ASN A 394 -2.50 -3.29 -6.16
N GLY A 395 -3.45 -2.39 -6.37
CA GLY A 395 -4.87 -2.67 -6.29
C GLY A 395 -5.71 -1.44 -6.56
N ALA A 396 -7.00 -1.61 -6.59
CA ALA A 396 -7.93 -0.52 -6.85
C ALA A 396 -9.23 -0.69 -6.08
N SER A 397 -9.79 0.43 -5.63
CA SER A 397 -11.16 0.48 -5.13
C SER A 397 -12.11 0.59 -6.30
N TYR A 398 -13.06 -0.33 -6.36
CA TYR A 398 -14.21 -0.31 -7.24
C TYR A 398 -15.45 -0.77 -6.49
N GLY A 399 -16.61 -0.21 -6.84
CA GLY A 399 -17.89 -0.68 -6.31
C GLY A 399 -18.10 -2.15 -6.63
N ASP A 400 -18.52 -2.90 -5.63
CA ASP A 400 -18.86 -4.31 -5.78
C ASP A 400 -20.35 -4.44 -6.12
N TRP A 401 -20.66 -5.24 -7.13
CA TRP A 401 -22.03 -5.61 -7.41
C TRP A 401 -22.29 -7.05 -6.98
N VAL A 402 -23.23 -7.22 -6.07
CA VAL A 402 -23.66 -8.56 -5.65
C VAL A 402 -24.84 -8.99 -6.53
N GLY A 403 -24.56 -9.92 -7.44
CA GLY A 403 -25.54 -10.46 -8.35
C GLY A 403 -26.61 -11.32 -7.65
N PRO A 404 -27.68 -11.74 -8.40
CA PRO A 404 -28.74 -12.59 -7.87
C PRO A 404 -28.27 -13.93 -7.31
N THR A 405 -27.09 -14.37 -7.71
CA THR A 405 -26.42 -15.60 -7.22
C THR A 405 -25.70 -15.41 -5.87
N GLY A 406 -25.68 -14.19 -5.33
CA GLY A 406 -24.92 -13.85 -4.12
C GLY A 406 -23.42 -13.71 -4.36
N LYS A 407 -22.93 -13.79 -5.60
CA LYS A 407 -21.53 -13.55 -5.94
C LYS A 407 -21.27 -12.06 -6.08
N ALA A 408 -20.14 -11.61 -5.52
CA ALA A 408 -19.67 -10.25 -5.69
C ALA A 408 -18.84 -10.15 -6.98
N GLU A 409 -19.35 -9.36 -7.92
CA GLU A 409 -18.72 -9.13 -9.23
C GLU A 409 -17.94 -7.80 -9.17
N ASP A 410 -16.67 -7.84 -9.54
CA ASP A 410 -15.74 -6.71 -9.49
C ASP A 410 -14.78 -6.69 -10.71
N GLY A 411 -15.33 -6.83 -11.89
CA GLY A 411 -14.59 -6.90 -13.16
C GLY A 411 -13.60 -5.75 -13.38
N GLY A 412 -13.91 -4.54 -12.88
CA GLY A 412 -12.99 -3.40 -12.92
C GLY A 412 -11.67 -3.69 -12.22
N ARG A 413 -11.69 -4.35 -11.07
CA ARG A 413 -10.49 -4.74 -10.31
C ARG A 413 -9.70 -5.81 -11.06
N ILE A 414 -10.36 -6.77 -11.70
CA ILE A 414 -9.70 -7.78 -12.55
C ILE A 414 -8.93 -7.11 -13.68
N PHE A 415 -9.54 -6.18 -14.42
CA PHE A 415 -8.86 -5.44 -15.49
C PHE A 415 -7.68 -4.61 -14.97
N TYR A 416 -7.87 -3.92 -13.83
CA TYR A 416 -6.79 -3.16 -13.21
C TYR A 416 -5.58 -4.05 -12.89
N ILE A 417 -5.80 -5.14 -12.15
CA ILE A 417 -4.71 -6.06 -11.75
C ILE A 417 -4.07 -6.71 -12.99
N ARG A 418 -4.87 -7.16 -13.96
CA ARG A 418 -4.38 -7.76 -15.21
C ARG A 418 -3.42 -6.81 -15.93
N ASP A 419 -3.85 -5.58 -16.17
CA ASP A 419 -3.07 -4.63 -16.97
C ASP A 419 -1.75 -4.25 -16.26
N HIS A 420 -1.76 -4.16 -14.92
CA HIS A 420 -0.54 -3.97 -14.14
C HIS A 420 0.37 -5.20 -14.15
N LEU A 421 -0.17 -6.42 -14.14
CA LEU A 421 0.62 -7.64 -14.30
C LEU A 421 1.26 -7.74 -15.70
N LEU A 422 0.56 -7.29 -16.76
CA LEU A 422 1.14 -7.22 -18.11
C LEU A 422 2.32 -6.23 -18.13
N ALA A 423 2.21 -5.09 -17.46
CA ALA A 423 3.31 -4.13 -17.30
C ALA A 423 4.50 -4.74 -16.52
N CYS A 424 4.23 -5.46 -15.43
CA CYS A 424 5.24 -6.21 -14.69
C CYS A 424 5.97 -7.25 -15.55
N HIS A 425 5.22 -8.05 -16.31
CA HIS A 425 5.80 -9.07 -17.20
C HIS A 425 6.71 -8.44 -18.25
N ARG A 426 6.32 -7.30 -18.84
CA ARG A 426 7.17 -6.56 -19.77
C ARG A 426 8.44 -6.04 -19.08
N ALA A 427 8.33 -5.45 -17.89
CA ALA A 427 9.49 -4.97 -17.14
C ALA A 427 10.49 -6.10 -16.83
N ILE A 428 10.00 -7.29 -16.44
CA ILE A 428 10.87 -8.48 -16.25
C ILE A 428 11.59 -8.84 -17.54
N LYS A 429 10.87 -8.88 -18.67
CA LYS A 429 11.45 -9.17 -19.98
C LYS A 429 12.55 -8.16 -20.36
N ASP A 430 12.37 -6.91 -19.97
CA ASP A 430 13.32 -5.83 -20.20
C ASP A 430 14.41 -5.75 -19.11
N GLY A 431 14.51 -6.74 -18.21
CA GLY A 431 15.62 -6.92 -17.28
C GLY A 431 15.40 -6.38 -15.85
N ALA A 432 14.19 -5.94 -15.49
CA ALA A 432 13.88 -5.59 -14.11
C ALA A 432 13.90 -6.83 -13.21
N ASN A 433 14.51 -6.73 -12.04
CA ASN A 433 14.68 -7.84 -11.10
C ASN A 433 13.45 -8.03 -10.19
N LEU A 434 12.25 -8.05 -10.80
CA LEU A 434 10.99 -8.25 -10.09
C LEU A 434 10.80 -9.72 -9.71
N LYS A 435 10.53 -10.00 -8.43
CA LYS A 435 10.48 -11.34 -7.83
C LYS A 435 9.09 -11.76 -7.35
N GLY A 436 8.17 -10.83 -7.20
CA GLY A 436 6.82 -11.14 -6.71
C GLY A 436 5.86 -9.98 -6.82
N TYR A 437 4.59 -10.31 -6.61
CA TYR A 437 3.49 -9.36 -6.67
C TYR A 437 2.46 -9.68 -5.59
N PHE A 438 2.11 -8.67 -4.80
CA PHE A 438 1.16 -8.74 -3.69
C PHE A 438 0.01 -7.79 -3.97
N VAL A 439 -1.19 -8.32 -4.06
CA VAL A 439 -2.39 -7.48 -4.24
C VAL A 439 -2.67 -6.72 -2.95
N TRP A 440 -2.95 -5.44 -3.06
CA TRP A 440 -3.63 -4.66 -2.05
C TRP A 440 -5.12 -4.66 -2.34
N THR A 441 -5.94 -5.39 -1.61
CA THR A 441 -5.67 -6.08 -0.35
C THR A 441 -6.49 -7.38 -0.28
N LEU A 442 -6.27 -8.22 0.72
CA LEU A 442 -7.07 -9.44 0.90
C LEU A 442 -8.54 -9.10 1.19
N LEU A 443 -8.78 -8.24 2.18
CA LEU A 443 -10.11 -7.94 2.75
C LEU A 443 -10.50 -6.49 2.48
N ASP A 444 -11.78 -6.21 2.22
CA ASP A 444 -12.29 -4.86 2.40
C ASP A 444 -12.10 -4.44 3.85
N ASN A 445 -11.61 -3.21 4.06
CA ASN A 445 -11.11 -2.80 5.35
C ASN A 445 -11.31 -1.31 5.62
N PHE A 446 -10.73 -0.81 6.70
CA PHE A 446 -10.73 0.60 7.07
C PHE A 446 -9.74 1.38 6.21
N GLU A 447 -10.24 2.15 5.22
CA GLU A 447 -9.41 2.94 4.31
C GLU A 447 -9.15 4.34 4.88
N TRP A 448 -8.48 4.39 5.99
CA TRP A 448 -7.97 5.61 6.65
C TRP A 448 -9.03 6.70 6.78
N GLY A 449 -8.79 7.90 6.22
CA GLY A 449 -9.74 9.02 6.24
C GLY A 449 -11.08 8.75 5.51
N PHE A 450 -11.12 7.72 4.66
CA PHE A 450 -12.35 7.31 3.94
C PHE A 450 -13.20 6.30 4.71
N GLY A 451 -12.75 5.83 5.89
CA GLY A 451 -13.47 4.82 6.65
C GLY A 451 -13.69 3.54 5.84
N TYR A 452 -14.92 3.06 5.78
CA TYR A 452 -15.26 1.82 5.07
C TYR A 452 -15.91 2.05 3.69
N THR A 453 -15.75 3.24 3.12
CA THR A 453 -16.39 3.58 1.83
C THR A 453 -15.60 3.09 0.61
N GLN A 454 -14.36 2.65 0.79
CA GLN A 454 -13.49 2.20 -0.28
C GLN A 454 -13.28 0.68 -0.21
N HIS A 455 -13.42 0.01 -1.36
CA HIS A 455 -13.45 -1.46 -1.44
C HIS A 455 -12.26 -1.97 -2.25
N PHE A 456 -11.10 -2.14 -1.60
CA PHE A 456 -9.89 -2.67 -2.23
C PHE A 456 -9.77 -4.20 -2.18
N GLY A 457 -10.53 -4.84 -1.29
CA GLY A 457 -10.39 -6.26 -1.00
C GLY A 457 -10.67 -7.18 -2.19
N LEU A 458 -9.91 -8.27 -2.28
CA LEU A 458 -10.30 -9.45 -3.06
C LEU A 458 -11.52 -10.16 -2.43
N VAL A 459 -11.71 -9.96 -1.14
CA VAL A 459 -12.78 -10.53 -0.33
C VAL A 459 -13.59 -9.38 0.28
N GLN A 460 -14.88 -9.37 0.03
CA GLN A 460 -15.80 -8.45 0.69
C GLN A 460 -15.98 -8.85 2.15
N VAL A 461 -15.98 -7.87 3.05
CA VAL A 461 -16.31 -8.03 4.47
C VAL A 461 -17.64 -7.37 4.74
N ASP A 462 -18.64 -8.16 5.11
CA ASP A 462 -19.94 -7.66 5.52
C ASP A 462 -19.80 -6.96 6.87
N ARG A 463 -20.17 -5.68 6.95
CA ARG A 463 -19.90 -4.83 8.12
C ARG A 463 -20.75 -5.18 9.34
N GLU A 464 -21.90 -5.84 9.15
CA GLU A 464 -22.80 -6.22 10.24
C GLU A 464 -22.43 -7.60 10.81
N THR A 465 -22.14 -8.55 9.94
CA THR A 465 -21.92 -9.96 10.31
C THR A 465 -20.45 -10.37 10.33
N MET A 466 -19.57 -9.54 9.79
CA MET A 466 -18.15 -9.85 9.53
C MET A 466 -17.95 -11.07 8.61
N GLN A 467 -18.96 -11.47 7.85
CA GLN A 467 -18.86 -12.57 6.90
C GLN A 467 -17.89 -12.19 5.76
N ARG A 468 -17.01 -13.13 5.41
CA ARG A 468 -16.12 -13.02 4.25
C ARG A 468 -16.83 -13.54 3.01
N ARG A 469 -16.87 -12.74 1.96
CA ARG A 469 -17.43 -13.12 0.66
C ARG A 469 -16.38 -12.90 -0.43
N PRO A 470 -15.71 -13.97 -0.93
CA PRO A 470 -14.76 -13.88 -2.04
C PRO A 470 -15.41 -13.27 -3.28
N LYS A 471 -14.73 -12.29 -3.91
CA LYS A 471 -15.17 -11.60 -5.11
C LYS A 471 -14.70 -12.32 -6.37
N ALA A 472 -15.16 -11.92 -7.54
CA ALA A 472 -14.69 -12.48 -8.81
C ALA A 472 -13.18 -12.33 -8.99
N SER A 473 -12.61 -11.19 -8.55
CA SER A 473 -11.16 -10.95 -8.56
C SER A 473 -10.37 -11.91 -7.68
N TYR A 474 -10.92 -12.37 -6.57
CA TYR A 474 -10.28 -13.38 -5.72
C TYR A 474 -10.04 -14.69 -6.48
N TYR A 475 -11.05 -15.19 -7.17
CA TYR A 475 -10.94 -16.43 -7.94
C TYR A 475 -9.99 -16.25 -9.13
N TRP A 476 -10.13 -15.13 -9.86
CA TRP A 476 -9.27 -14.82 -11.00
C TRP A 476 -7.79 -14.69 -10.60
N TYR A 477 -7.50 -13.97 -9.51
CA TYR A 477 -6.13 -13.82 -9.03
C TYR A 477 -5.57 -15.15 -8.48
N GLY A 478 -6.42 -15.94 -7.83
CA GLY A 478 -6.07 -17.31 -7.41
C GLY A 478 -5.69 -18.21 -8.60
N ASP A 479 -6.40 -18.11 -9.72
CA ASP A 479 -6.06 -18.86 -10.94
C ASP A 479 -4.72 -18.40 -11.52
N VAL A 480 -4.45 -17.08 -11.53
CA VAL A 480 -3.14 -16.54 -11.93
C VAL A 480 -2.02 -17.07 -11.02
N ALA A 481 -2.21 -17.02 -9.71
CA ALA A 481 -1.21 -17.48 -8.73
C ALA A 481 -0.91 -18.98 -8.87
N LYS A 482 -1.93 -19.81 -9.06
CA LYS A 482 -1.80 -21.27 -9.24
C LYS A 482 -1.16 -21.67 -10.56
N SER A 483 -1.50 -20.96 -11.64
CA SER A 483 -0.97 -21.25 -12.98
C SER A 483 0.39 -20.60 -13.25
N ASN A 484 0.76 -19.58 -12.48
CA ASN A 484 1.88 -18.67 -12.75
C ASN A 484 1.76 -17.97 -14.13
N GLU A 485 0.54 -17.74 -14.61
CA GLU A 485 0.25 -17.17 -15.91
C GLU A 485 -0.85 -16.11 -15.83
N VAL A 486 -0.70 -15.03 -16.58
CA VAL A 486 -1.72 -13.99 -16.73
C VAL A 486 -2.36 -14.06 -18.13
N PRO A 487 -3.70 -14.04 -18.25
CA PRO A 487 -4.38 -13.95 -19.54
C PRO A 487 -4.18 -12.55 -20.16
N VAL A 488 -3.95 -12.49 -21.47
CA VAL A 488 -3.76 -11.25 -22.25
C VAL A 488 -5.09 -10.64 -22.65
#